data_c30ff5863e812422ee6a9568c5469c5d
#
_entry.id   c30ff5863e812422ee6a9568c5469c5d
#
_cell.length_a   1.000
_cell.length_b   1.000
_cell.length_c   1.000
_cell.angle_alpha   90.00
_cell.angle_beta   90.00
_cell.angle_gamma   90.00
#
_symmetry.space_group_name_H-M   'P 1'
#
loop_
_entity.id
_entity.type
_entity.pdbx_description
1 polymer ?
#
loop_
_entity_poly.entity_id
_entity_poly.type
_entity_poly.pdbx_seq_one_letter_code
_entity_poly.pdbx_strand_id
1 'polypeptide(L)'
;HQSGRRQRQMCIRDRYYITTPIYYVNDKPHIGHAYTSVATDFIARFMSLRGYDVRFQTGTDEHGLKIQKAADAKKIEPIELCDQNSQIFRDLTVSLNLSNDDFIRTTEERHIDGASYLWKRLYERDQIYLGEYTGWYSINDETFYNEKDLVKQNDGSFKTITGGPVEWITEKSYFFKLSEWSDKLLN
;
A
#
# COMPACT_ATOMS: atom_id res chain seq x y z
N HIS A 1 31.31 36.20 -39.57
CA HIS A 1 30.24 36.27 -38.53
C HIS A 1 29.50 34.98 -38.49
N GLN A 2 29.98 34.05 -37.67
CA GLN A 2 29.20 32.86 -37.27
C GLN A 2 28.32 33.26 -36.09
N SER A 3 27.05 33.49 -36.32
CA SER A 3 26.06 33.61 -35.28
C SER A 3 25.76 32.22 -34.72
N GLY A 4 26.38 31.88 -33.58
CA GLY A 4 26.04 30.68 -32.81
C GLY A 4 24.56 30.74 -32.41
N ARG A 5 23.71 29.98 -33.07
CA ARG A 5 22.40 29.61 -32.54
C ARG A 5 22.64 28.84 -31.23
N ARG A 6 22.50 29.53 -30.11
CA ARG A 6 22.27 28.86 -28.83
C ARG A 6 21.01 28.02 -28.98
N GLN A 7 21.17 26.74 -29.28
CA GLN A 7 20.10 25.78 -29.05
C GLN A 7 19.74 25.91 -27.57
N ARG A 8 18.54 26.38 -27.28
CA ARG A 8 17.90 26.19 -26.01
C ARG A 8 17.70 24.67 -25.92
N GLN A 9 18.67 23.94 -25.38
CA GLN A 9 18.40 22.63 -24.85
C GLN A 9 17.34 22.83 -23.79
N MET A 10 16.10 22.49 -24.11
CA MET A 10 15.10 22.23 -23.14
C MET A 10 15.67 21.09 -22.29
N CYS A 11 16.14 21.40 -21.08
CA CYS A 11 16.60 20.37 -20.15
C CYS A 11 15.39 19.52 -19.82
N ILE A 12 15.19 18.44 -20.58
CA ILE A 12 14.25 17.39 -20.20
C ILE A 12 14.86 16.78 -18.95
N ARG A 13 14.27 17.08 -17.79
CA ARG A 13 14.64 16.43 -16.54
C ARG A 13 14.07 15.02 -16.58
N ASP A 14 14.89 14.03 -16.30
CA ASP A 14 14.41 12.68 -16.10
C ASP A 14 13.50 12.65 -14.87
N ARG A 15 12.41 11.89 -14.95
CA ARG A 15 11.45 11.76 -13.86
C ARG A 15 11.91 10.70 -12.87
N TYR A 16 11.72 11.00 -11.61
CA TYR A 16 11.96 10.07 -10.51
C TYR A 16 10.73 9.98 -9.60
N TYR A 17 10.13 8.80 -9.55
CA TYR A 17 8.95 8.55 -8.72
C TYR A 17 9.34 7.69 -7.52
N ILE A 18 8.95 8.12 -6.32
CA ILE A 18 9.23 7.42 -5.09
C ILE A 18 8.01 7.48 -4.17
N THR A 19 7.73 6.37 -3.48
CA THR A 19 6.65 6.28 -2.51
C THR A 19 7.13 5.69 -1.20
N THR A 20 6.45 6.04 -0.10
CA THR A 20 6.40 5.18 1.08
C THR A 20 5.40 4.05 0.85
N PRO A 21 5.38 2.97 1.67
CA PRO A 21 4.16 2.19 1.86
C PRO A 21 3.04 3.12 2.33
N ILE A 22 1.80 2.84 1.95
CA ILE A 22 0.65 3.50 2.56
C ILE A 22 0.40 2.90 3.93
N TYR A 23 0.07 3.75 4.93
CA TYR A 23 0.04 3.35 6.33
C TYR A 23 -1.37 3.01 6.78
N TYR A 24 -1.54 1.88 7.50
CA TYR A 24 -2.81 1.55 8.15
C TYR A 24 -3.15 2.57 9.23
N VAL A 25 -4.41 2.99 9.23
CA VAL A 25 -4.93 4.02 10.16
C VAL A 25 -5.72 3.44 11.34
N ASN A 26 -5.51 2.17 11.67
CA ASN A 26 -6.12 1.53 12.83
C ASN A 26 -5.63 2.11 14.16
N ASP A 27 -4.46 2.78 14.16
CA ASP A 27 -3.88 3.46 15.32
C ASP A 27 -3.05 4.69 14.88
N LYS A 28 -2.52 5.42 15.86
CA LYS A 28 -1.65 6.59 15.63
C LYS A 28 -0.29 6.18 15.05
N PRO A 29 0.40 7.09 14.33
CA PRO A 29 1.74 6.83 13.83
C PRO A 29 2.75 6.58 14.96
N HIS A 30 3.71 5.72 14.69
CA HIS A 30 4.83 5.40 15.58
C HIS A 30 6.17 5.66 14.88
N ILE A 31 7.27 5.45 15.61
CA ILE A 31 8.64 5.73 15.11
C ILE A 31 8.97 4.99 13.79
N GLY A 32 8.42 3.81 13.56
CA GLY A 32 8.61 3.07 12.29
C GLY A 32 8.06 3.82 11.09
N HIS A 33 6.89 4.45 11.21
CA HIS A 33 6.31 5.30 10.16
C HIS A 33 7.20 6.52 9.89
N ALA A 34 7.65 7.20 10.97
CA ALA A 34 8.55 8.34 10.85
C ALA A 34 9.87 7.95 10.17
N TYR A 35 10.46 6.82 10.55
CA TYR A 35 11.70 6.31 9.95
C TYR A 35 11.55 6.10 8.43
N THR A 36 10.52 5.39 8.01
CA THR A 36 10.27 5.11 6.58
C THR A 36 10.04 6.40 5.81
N SER A 37 9.24 7.31 6.37
CA SER A 37 8.93 8.60 5.72
C SER A 37 10.19 9.46 5.54
N VAL A 38 11.03 9.59 6.58
CA VAL A 38 12.27 10.38 6.53
C VAL A 38 13.28 9.75 5.57
N ALA A 39 13.42 8.42 5.57
CA ALA A 39 14.31 7.73 4.64
C ALA A 39 13.90 7.97 3.17
N THR A 40 12.61 7.93 2.88
CA THR A 40 12.07 8.21 1.53
C THR A 40 12.26 9.67 1.15
N ASP A 41 12.01 10.60 2.06
CA ASP A 41 12.22 12.03 1.87
C ASP A 41 13.70 12.37 1.59
N PHE A 42 14.61 11.72 2.30
CA PHE A 42 16.03 11.86 2.05
C PHE A 42 16.39 11.50 0.60
N ILE A 43 15.88 10.36 0.10
CA ILE A 43 16.11 9.93 -1.28
C ILE A 43 15.47 10.91 -2.27
N ALA A 44 14.22 11.35 -2.02
CA ALA A 44 13.52 12.32 -2.87
C ALA A 44 14.33 13.63 -3.01
N ARG A 45 14.77 14.20 -1.90
CA ARG A 45 15.61 15.41 -1.89
C ARG A 45 16.95 15.19 -2.59
N PHE A 46 17.60 14.07 -2.35
CA PHE A 46 18.87 13.73 -3.01
C PHE A 46 18.71 13.65 -4.53
N MET A 47 17.64 12.98 -5.03
CA MET A 47 17.39 12.89 -6.47
C MET A 47 17.03 14.24 -7.07
N SER A 48 16.30 15.08 -6.35
CA SER A 48 16.03 16.47 -6.76
C SER A 48 17.31 17.29 -6.90
N LEU A 49 18.25 17.17 -5.95
CA LEU A 49 19.56 17.82 -6.02
C LEU A 49 20.39 17.31 -7.20
N ARG A 50 20.19 16.07 -7.62
CA ARG A 50 20.81 15.52 -8.83
C ARG A 50 20.18 16.01 -10.12
N GLY A 51 19.10 16.81 -10.06
CA GLY A 51 18.46 17.43 -11.21
C GLY A 51 17.28 16.64 -11.78
N TYR A 52 16.79 15.61 -11.12
CA TYR A 52 15.57 14.90 -11.50
C TYR A 52 14.32 15.73 -11.22
N ASP A 53 13.27 15.48 -12.00
CA ASP A 53 11.90 15.91 -11.72
C ASP A 53 11.27 14.85 -10.79
N VAL A 54 11.29 15.11 -9.48
CA VAL A 54 10.92 14.13 -8.47
C VAL A 54 9.43 14.24 -8.15
N ARG A 55 8.77 13.09 -8.07
CA ARG A 55 7.42 12.95 -7.52
C ARG A 55 7.47 12.01 -6.31
N PHE A 56 7.25 12.55 -5.13
CA PHE A 56 7.20 11.81 -3.87
C PHE A 56 5.75 11.71 -3.36
N GLN A 57 5.27 10.48 -3.20
CA GLN A 57 3.91 10.22 -2.71
C GLN A 57 3.95 9.38 -1.44
N THR A 58 3.11 9.74 -0.48
CA THR A 58 2.81 8.96 0.73
C THR A 58 1.30 8.90 0.92
N GLY A 59 0.80 8.23 1.94
CA GLY A 59 -0.63 8.17 2.18
C GLY A 59 -1.05 7.12 3.20
N THR A 60 -2.35 6.85 3.24
CA THR A 60 -2.97 5.94 4.19
C THR A 60 -3.78 4.85 3.51
N ASP A 61 -3.71 3.63 4.09
CA ASP A 61 -4.53 2.48 3.73
C ASP A 61 -5.70 2.38 4.71
N GLU A 62 -6.92 2.57 4.18
CA GLU A 62 -8.12 2.85 4.97
C GLU A 62 -9.18 1.75 4.83
N HIS A 63 -8.82 0.57 4.37
CA HIS A 63 -9.70 -0.57 4.23
C HIS A 63 -9.23 -1.76 5.08
N GLY A 64 -10.14 -2.70 5.30
CA GLY A 64 -9.82 -3.96 5.94
C GLY A 64 -10.38 -4.14 7.35
N LEU A 65 -10.37 -5.39 7.80
CA LEU A 65 -11.00 -5.82 9.05
C LEU A 65 -10.38 -5.18 10.30
N LYS A 66 -9.10 -4.82 10.25
CA LYS A 66 -8.42 -4.16 11.39
C LYS A 66 -9.02 -2.79 11.68
N ILE A 67 -9.33 -2.02 10.62
CA ILE A 67 -9.97 -0.70 10.76
C ILE A 67 -11.39 -0.86 11.29
N GLN A 68 -12.16 -1.81 10.75
CA GLN A 68 -13.51 -2.11 11.25
C GLN A 68 -13.48 -2.42 12.76
N LYS A 69 -12.63 -3.35 13.19
CA LYS A 69 -12.51 -3.72 14.61
C LYS A 69 -12.07 -2.54 15.50
N ALA A 70 -11.17 -1.69 15.01
CA ALA A 70 -10.73 -0.52 15.76
C ALA A 70 -11.83 0.54 15.89
N ALA A 71 -12.65 0.72 14.86
CA ALA A 71 -13.82 1.60 14.87
C ALA A 71 -14.92 1.07 15.80
N ASP A 72 -15.24 -0.23 15.72
CA ASP A 72 -16.22 -0.90 16.59
C ASP A 72 -15.82 -0.76 18.07
N ALA A 73 -14.54 -0.93 18.40
CA ALA A 73 -14.03 -0.76 19.76
C ALA A 73 -14.22 0.68 20.29
N LYS A 74 -14.18 1.67 19.41
CA LYS A 74 -14.44 3.08 19.72
C LYS A 74 -15.89 3.51 19.56
N LYS A 75 -16.74 2.62 19.02
CA LYS A 75 -18.16 2.89 18.73
C LYS A 75 -18.37 4.07 17.77
N ILE A 76 -17.56 4.16 16.74
CA ILE A 76 -17.64 5.15 15.66
C ILE A 76 -17.67 4.45 14.31
N GLU A 77 -18.06 5.17 13.26
CA GLU A 77 -18.00 4.64 11.90
C GLU A 77 -16.55 4.48 11.42
N PRO A 78 -16.23 3.44 10.61
CA PRO A 78 -14.88 3.22 10.09
C PRO A 78 -14.30 4.45 9.37
N ILE A 79 -15.12 5.14 8.59
CA ILE A 79 -14.67 6.34 7.86
C ILE A 79 -14.29 7.48 8.82
N GLU A 80 -15.01 7.63 9.92
CA GLU A 80 -14.70 8.64 10.93
C GLU A 80 -13.36 8.36 11.60
N LEU A 81 -13.06 7.08 11.91
CA LEU A 81 -11.75 6.67 12.41
C LEU A 81 -10.64 6.97 11.39
N CYS A 82 -10.89 6.67 10.11
CA CYS A 82 -9.97 6.96 9.02
C CYS A 82 -9.69 8.45 8.90
N ASP A 83 -10.71 9.30 8.96
CA ASP A 83 -10.57 10.76 8.89
C ASP A 83 -9.72 11.30 10.04
N GLN A 84 -9.99 10.85 11.27
CA GLN A 84 -9.23 11.26 12.46
C GLN A 84 -7.76 10.86 12.36
N ASN A 85 -7.50 9.58 12.07
CA ASN A 85 -6.13 9.05 12.09
C ASN A 85 -5.33 9.49 10.85
N SER A 86 -5.94 9.55 9.67
CA SER A 86 -5.29 10.05 8.45
C SER A 86 -4.84 11.50 8.62
N GLN A 87 -5.61 12.33 9.33
CA GLN A 87 -5.18 13.68 9.65
C GLN A 87 -3.91 13.69 10.51
N ILE A 88 -3.80 12.78 11.52
CA ILE A 88 -2.58 12.68 12.34
C ILE A 88 -1.37 12.29 11.48
N PHE A 89 -1.54 11.40 10.49
CA PHE A 89 -0.48 11.08 9.55
C PHE A 89 -0.10 12.26 8.65
N ARG A 90 -1.06 13.08 8.21
CA ARG A 90 -0.76 14.35 7.49
C ARG A 90 0.02 15.32 8.38
N ASP A 91 -0.39 15.49 9.62
CA ASP A 91 0.31 16.36 10.57
C ASP A 91 1.75 15.88 10.83
N LEU A 92 1.97 14.55 10.81
CA LEU A 92 3.32 13.97 10.89
C LEU A 92 4.19 14.39 9.70
N THR A 93 3.65 14.40 8.46
CA THR A 93 4.42 14.85 7.30
C THR A 93 4.86 16.31 7.43
N VAL A 94 3.98 17.16 7.95
CA VAL A 94 4.29 18.56 8.22
C VAL A 94 5.32 18.70 9.32
N SER A 95 5.15 17.98 10.44
CA SER A 95 6.05 18.04 11.60
C SER A 95 7.47 17.59 11.28
N LEU A 96 7.60 16.61 10.39
CA LEU A 96 8.87 16.10 9.89
C LEU A 96 9.43 16.90 8.70
N ASN A 97 8.72 17.95 8.25
CA ASN A 97 9.08 18.75 7.07
C ASN A 97 9.37 17.89 5.85
N LEU A 98 8.51 16.89 5.55
CA LEU A 98 8.67 16.05 4.40
C LEU A 98 8.35 16.81 3.11
N SER A 99 9.03 16.45 2.02
CA SER A 99 8.87 17.07 0.70
C SER A 99 7.88 16.33 -0.20
N ASN A 100 6.95 15.58 0.39
CA ASN A 100 5.96 14.84 -0.40
C ASN A 100 5.04 15.79 -1.18
N ASP A 101 4.87 15.47 -2.47
CA ASP A 101 4.01 16.21 -3.38
C ASP A 101 2.54 15.86 -3.20
N ASP A 102 2.28 14.65 -2.70
CA ASP A 102 0.92 14.14 -2.58
C ASP A 102 0.79 13.25 -1.34
N PHE A 103 -0.44 13.25 -0.81
CA PHE A 103 -0.87 12.36 0.26
C PHE A 103 -2.18 11.71 -0.17
N ILE A 104 -2.11 10.43 -0.56
CA ILE A 104 -3.26 9.66 -1.04
C ILE A 104 -3.97 8.96 0.12
N ARG A 105 -5.30 8.95 0.08
CA ARG A 105 -6.14 8.10 0.94
C ARG A 105 -6.83 7.08 0.05
N THR A 106 -6.87 5.82 0.45
CA THR A 106 -7.54 4.77 -0.35
C THR A 106 -9.05 4.92 -0.39
N THR A 107 -9.64 5.75 0.49
CA THR A 107 -11.06 6.13 0.49
C THR A 107 -11.37 7.37 -0.38
N GLU A 108 -10.36 8.06 -0.91
CA GLU A 108 -10.60 9.20 -1.83
C GLU A 108 -11.14 8.73 -3.18
N GLU A 109 -12.08 9.47 -3.73
CA GLU A 109 -12.73 9.17 -5.01
C GLU A 109 -11.71 8.96 -6.14
N ARG A 110 -10.68 9.82 -6.22
CA ARG A 110 -9.61 9.69 -7.23
C ARG A 110 -8.84 8.36 -7.13
N HIS A 111 -8.69 7.79 -5.93
CA HIS A 111 -8.07 6.47 -5.74
C HIS A 111 -9.04 5.37 -6.16
N ILE A 112 -10.30 5.46 -5.73
CA ILE A 112 -11.36 4.50 -6.07
C ILE A 112 -11.53 4.43 -7.59
N ASP A 113 -11.56 5.57 -8.27
CA ASP A 113 -11.65 5.65 -9.73
C ASP A 113 -10.47 4.99 -10.42
N GLY A 114 -9.25 5.29 -9.95
CA GLY A 114 -8.03 4.70 -10.50
C GLY A 114 -7.97 3.19 -10.33
N ALA A 115 -8.27 2.70 -9.13
CA ALA A 115 -8.32 1.27 -8.81
C ALA A 115 -9.42 0.56 -9.62
N SER A 116 -10.61 1.14 -9.69
CA SER A 116 -11.74 0.60 -10.46
C SER A 116 -11.45 0.55 -11.96
N TYR A 117 -10.78 1.59 -12.49
CA TYR A 117 -10.36 1.60 -13.89
C TYR A 117 -9.38 0.48 -14.21
N LEU A 118 -8.35 0.30 -13.37
CA LEU A 118 -7.35 -0.76 -13.55
C LEU A 118 -8.01 -2.14 -13.45
N TRP A 119 -8.88 -2.33 -12.44
CA TRP A 119 -9.63 -3.57 -12.26
C TRP A 119 -10.45 -3.94 -13.49
N LYS A 120 -11.26 -3.00 -14.00
CA LYS A 120 -12.09 -3.22 -15.19
C LYS A 120 -11.24 -3.60 -16.40
N ARG A 121 -10.12 -2.92 -16.63
CA ARG A 121 -9.22 -3.23 -17.74
C ARG A 121 -8.59 -4.62 -17.64
N LEU A 122 -8.24 -5.06 -16.44
CA LEU A 122 -7.69 -6.40 -16.22
C LEU A 122 -8.76 -7.47 -16.38
N TYR A 123 -9.97 -7.21 -15.90
CA TYR A 123 -11.11 -8.10 -16.05
C TYR A 123 -11.51 -8.27 -17.52
N GLU A 124 -11.63 -7.19 -18.27
CA GLU A 124 -11.93 -7.20 -19.71
C GLU A 124 -10.88 -7.93 -20.55
N ARG A 125 -9.66 -8.02 -20.05
CA ARG A 125 -8.54 -8.76 -20.70
C ARG A 125 -8.39 -10.18 -20.19
N ASP A 126 -9.38 -10.70 -19.48
CA ASP A 126 -9.34 -12.03 -18.88
C ASP A 126 -8.11 -12.29 -17.98
N GLN A 127 -7.62 -11.23 -17.32
CA GLN A 127 -6.50 -11.33 -16.39
C GLN A 127 -6.96 -11.54 -14.94
N ILE A 128 -8.25 -11.37 -14.68
CA ILE A 128 -8.88 -11.59 -13.38
C ILE A 128 -10.01 -12.61 -13.56
N TYR A 129 -10.06 -13.57 -12.66
CA TYR A 129 -11.09 -14.61 -12.65
C TYR A 129 -11.65 -14.83 -11.26
N LEU A 130 -12.91 -15.25 -11.16
CA LEU A 130 -13.50 -15.67 -9.89
C LEU A 130 -13.06 -17.10 -9.59
N GLY A 131 -12.52 -17.31 -8.42
CA GLY A 131 -12.09 -18.60 -7.92
C GLY A 131 -12.55 -18.84 -6.49
N GLU A 132 -12.08 -19.93 -5.90
CA GLU A 132 -12.32 -20.29 -4.52
C GLU A 132 -10.99 -20.71 -3.90
N TYR A 133 -10.71 -20.20 -2.72
CA TYR A 133 -9.54 -20.60 -1.95
C TYR A 133 -9.98 -21.18 -0.61
N THR A 134 -9.43 -22.32 -0.27
CA THR A 134 -9.69 -23.00 1.01
C THR A 134 -8.38 -23.25 1.73
N GLY A 135 -8.31 -22.86 2.99
CA GLY A 135 -7.09 -23.01 3.77
C GLY A 135 -7.18 -22.48 5.20
N TRP A 136 -6.08 -22.61 5.92
CA TRP A 136 -5.93 -22.05 7.27
C TRP A 136 -5.70 -20.54 7.18
N TYR A 137 -6.62 -19.75 7.70
CA TYR A 137 -6.55 -18.28 7.67
C TYR A 137 -6.31 -17.71 9.06
N SER A 138 -5.34 -16.82 9.18
CA SER A 138 -5.09 -16.01 10.38
C SER A 138 -5.70 -14.63 10.20
N ILE A 139 -6.69 -14.29 11.04
CA ILE A 139 -7.30 -12.96 11.04
C ILE A 139 -6.29 -11.89 11.46
N ASN A 140 -5.38 -12.24 12.38
CA ASN A 140 -4.38 -11.30 12.88
C ASN A 140 -3.34 -10.92 11.81
N ASP A 141 -2.92 -11.90 11.02
CA ASP A 141 -1.89 -11.73 9.99
C ASP A 141 -2.51 -11.43 8.61
N GLU A 142 -3.86 -11.52 8.50
CA GLU A 142 -4.63 -11.31 7.26
C GLU A 142 -4.09 -12.16 6.10
N THR A 143 -3.72 -13.42 6.38
CA THR A 143 -3.10 -14.30 5.40
C THR A 143 -3.49 -15.76 5.58
N PHE A 144 -3.40 -16.52 4.49
CA PHE A 144 -3.54 -17.98 4.49
C PHE A 144 -2.20 -18.64 4.74
N TYR A 145 -2.24 -19.71 5.52
CA TYR A 145 -1.09 -20.53 5.86
C TYR A 145 -1.23 -21.94 5.30
N ASN A 146 -0.10 -22.54 4.89
CA ASN A 146 -0.05 -23.97 4.68
C ASN A 146 0.06 -24.68 6.05
N GLU A 147 -0.51 -25.87 6.17
CA GLU A 147 -0.49 -26.63 7.43
C GLU A 147 0.94 -26.85 7.98
N LYS A 148 1.92 -27.02 7.09
CA LYS A 148 3.35 -27.17 7.44
C LYS A 148 3.97 -25.95 8.13
N ASP A 149 3.38 -24.78 7.93
CA ASP A 149 3.84 -23.48 8.46
C ASP A 149 3.11 -23.12 9.78
N LEU A 150 2.29 -24.06 10.29
CA LEU A 150 1.52 -23.90 11.51
C LEU A 150 2.04 -24.80 12.64
N VAL A 151 1.79 -24.37 13.87
CA VAL A 151 2.12 -25.13 15.08
C VAL A 151 0.88 -25.84 15.59
N LYS A 152 0.89 -27.19 15.54
CA LYS A 152 -0.19 -28.00 16.07
C LYS A 152 -0.15 -28.00 17.60
N GLN A 153 -1.28 -27.73 18.23
CA GLN A 153 -1.46 -27.69 19.67
C GLN A 153 -1.85 -29.08 20.20
N ASN A 154 -1.72 -29.28 21.52
CA ASN A 154 -2.07 -30.55 22.19
C ASN A 154 -3.57 -30.90 22.08
N ASP A 155 -4.43 -29.91 21.89
CA ASP A 155 -5.87 -30.08 21.70
C ASP A 155 -6.28 -30.35 20.24
N GLY A 156 -5.30 -30.44 19.33
CA GLY A 156 -5.50 -30.66 17.91
C GLY A 156 -5.73 -29.39 17.08
N SER A 157 -5.83 -28.22 17.70
CA SER A 157 -5.93 -26.94 17.01
C SER A 157 -4.60 -26.51 16.40
N PHE A 158 -4.63 -25.54 15.49
CA PHE A 158 -3.44 -24.96 14.88
C PHE A 158 -3.28 -23.48 15.28
N LYS A 159 -2.04 -23.04 15.37
CA LYS A 159 -1.68 -21.64 15.58
C LYS A 159 -0.54 -21.25 14.64
N THR A 160 -0.44 -19.96 14.35
CA THR A 160 0.74 -19.40 13.65
C THR A 160 2.00 -19.56 14.53
N ILE A 161 3.18 -19.42 13.94
CA ILE A 161 4.46 -19.41 14.66
C ILE A 161 4.48 -18.32 15.75
N THR A 162 3.78 -17.21 15.52
CA THR A 162 3.63 -16.10 16.46
C THR A 162 2.57 -16.34 17.54
N GLY A 163 1.90 -17.51 17.51
CA GLY A 163 0.88 -17.90 18.48
C GLY A 163 -0.54 -17.44 18.19
N GLY A 164 -0.76 -16.78 17.04
CA GLY A 164 -2.09 -16.33 16.61
C GLY A 164 -3.00 -17.52 16.23
N PRO A 165 -4.32 -17.43 16.50
CA PRO A 165 -5.28 -18.44 16.09
C PRO A 165 -5.46 -18.48 14.59
N VAL A 166 -5.75 -19.66 14.04
CA VAL A 166 -6.12 -19.84 12.64
C VAL A 166 -7.42 -20.63 12.54
N GLU A 167 -8.19 -20.35 11.49
CA GLU A 167 -9.46 -20.99 11.19
C GLU A 167 -9.41 -21.58 9.78
N TRP A 168 -10.04 -22.76 9.59
CA TRP A 168 -10.18 -23.35 8.26
C TRP A 168 -11.37 -22.72 7.58
N ILE A 169 -11.10 -21.91 6.56
CA ILE A 169 -12.14 -21.19 5.83
C ILE A 169 -12.07 -21.48 4.34
N THR A 170 -13.22 -21.32 3.69
CA THR A 170 -13.34 -21.31 2.23
C THR A 170 -13.90 -19.96 1.81
N GLU A 171 -13.17 -19.27 0.94
CA GLU A 171 -13.56 -17.96 0.45
C GLU A 171 -13.60 -17.93 -1.08
N LYS A 172 -14.71 -17.42 -1.62
CA LYS A 172 -14.80 -17.06 -3.03
C LYS A 172 -14.21 -15.67 -3.22
N SER A 173 -13.20 -15.59 -4.06
CA SER A 173 -12.50 -14.33 -4.30
C SER A 173 -12.08 -14.21 -5.76
N TYR A 174 -11.69 -13.02 -6.16
CA TYR A 174 -11.11 -12.79 -7.46
C TYR A 174 -9.59 -12.98 -7.41
N PHE A 175 -9.07 -13.67 -8.42
CA PHE A 175 -7.66 -13.97 -8.56
C PHE A 175 -7.10 -13.30 -9.81
N PHE A 176 -5.88 -12.78 -9.70
CA PHE A 176 -5.12 -12.28 -10.83
C PHE A 176 -4.21 -13.39 -11.38
N LYS A 177 -4.17 -13.55 -12.71
CA LYS A 177 -3.36 -14.55 -13.40
C LYS A 177 -1.86 -14.19 -13.41
N LEU A 178 -1.26 -14.01 -12.21
CA LEU A 178 0.10 -13.50 -12.05
C LEU A 178 1.15 -14.36 -12.78
N SER A 179 0.99 -15.68 -12.80
CA SER A 179 1.93 -16.59 -13.45
C SER A 179 2.09 -16.36 -14.96
N GLU A 180 1.05 -15.85 -15.63
CA GLU A 180 1.12 -15.50 -17.07
C GLU A 180 2.01 -14.27 -17.36
N TRP A 181 2.39 -13.55 -16.31
CA TRP A 181 3.21 -12.33 -16.41
C TRP A 181 4.68 -12.57 -16.12
N SER A 182 5.05 -13.76 -15.60
CA SER A 182 6.43 -14.06 -15.20
C SER A 182 7.44 -13.80 -16.29
N ASP A 183 7.22 -14.36 -17.48
CA ASP A 183 8.16 -14.20 -18.62
C ASP A 183 8.19 -12.75 -19.15
N LYS A 184 7.06 -12.04 -19.08
CA LYS A 184 6.95 -10.64 -19.51
C LYS A 184 7.66 -9.67 -18.57
N LEU A 185 7.81 -10.04 -17.30
CA LEU A 185 8.48 -9.23 -16.29
C LEU A 185 9.99 -9.48 -16.24
N LEU A 186 10.43 -10.67 -16.70
CA LEU A 186 11.84 -11.06 -16.69
C LEU A 186 12.58 -10.66 -17.98
N ASN A 187 11.86 -10.38 -19.08
CA ASN A 187 12.39 -9.95 -20.38
C ASN A 187 12.16 -8.46 -20.61
#